data_0054d4174c1e797ff17f65a9aefcbc98
#
_entry.id   0054d4174c1e797ff17f65a9aefcbc98
#
_cell.length_a   1.000
_cell.length_b   1.000
_cell.length_c   1.000
_cell.angle_alpha   90.00
_cell.angle_beta   90.00
_cell.angle_gamma   90.00
#
_symmetry.space_group_name_H-M   'P 1'
#
loop_
_entity.id
_entity.type
_entity.pdbx_description
1 polymer ?
#
loop_
_entity_poly.entity_id
_entity_poly.type
_entity_poly.pdbx_seq_one_letter_code
_entity_poly.pdbx_strand_id
1 'polypeptide(L)'
;MTNGSTVQPERPKTAMIPAWNQAKWLVVDLETTGLSSRDTIIEIGAAVYENRELIDSFSALINPGNPLPSFITALTGLDDETLAHAPDLHTVFSHFCQWAEHLCDQGKIAGLIAHNVAFDWGFLERAQRTCGMSLPQFQPIDTLSMARALLPLRYPITSSRHCASTLS
;
A
#
# COMPACT_ATOMS: atom_id res chain seq x y z
N MET A 1 -28.68 17.94 -49.43
CA MET A 1 -28.29 16.59 -48.95
C MET A 1 -27.06 16.80 -48.08
N THR A 2 -27.23 16.90 -46.77
CA THR A 2 -26.13 17.14 -45.80
C THR A 2 -25.83 15.83 -45.11
N ASN A 3 -24.65 15.26 -45.42
CA ASN A 3 -24.13 14.04 -44.74
C ASN A 3 -23.75 14.40 -43.30
N GLY A 4 -24.57 14.00 -42.35
CA GLY A 4 -24.24 14.02 -40.92
C GLY A 4 -23.30 12.86 -40.59
N SER A 5 -22.02 13.17 -40.45
CA SER A 5 -21.01 12.22 -39.95
C SER A 5 -21.17 12.12 -38.43
N THR A 6 -21.74 11.02 -37.95
CA THR A 6 -21.89 10.74 -36.53
C THR A 6 -20.50 10.28 -36.02
N VAL A 7 -19.78 11.18 -35.33
CA VAL A 7 -18.56 10.83 -34.62
C VAL A 7 -18.96 10.01 -33.40
N GLN A 8 -18.62 8.72 -33.41
CA GLN A 8 -18.78 7.87 -32.24
C GLN A 8 -17.74 8.27 -31.18
N PRO A 9 -18.11 8.37 -29.90
CA PRO A 9 -17.13 8.63 -28.85
C PRO A 9 -16.13 7.47 -28.78
N GLU A 10 -14.85 7.80 -28.91
CA GLU A 10 -13.77 6.83 -28.72
C GLU A 10 -13.90 6.22 -27.31
N ARG A 11 -13.98 4.90 -27.24
CA ARG A 11 -13.88 4.18 -25.96
C ARG A 11 -12.54 4.54 -25.34
N PRO A 12 -12.51 4.85 -24.01
CA PRO A 12 -11.24 5.07 -23.33
C PRO A 12 -10.34 3.84 -23.57
N LYS A 13 -9.12 4.08 -24.04
CA LYS A 13 -8.11 3.03 -24.19
C LYS A 13 -7.90 2.43 -22.81
N THR A 14 -8.44 1.25 -22.59
CA THR A 14 -8.18 0.47 -21.37
C THR A 14 -6.67 0.30 -21.31
N ALA A 15 -6.02 0.93 -20.33
CA ALA A 15 -4.61 0.72 -20.10
C ALA A 15 -4.42 -0.79 -19.89
N MET A 16 -3.73 -1.44 -20.82
CA MET A 16 -3.44 -2.87 -20.70
C MET A 16 -2.59 -3.05 -19.46
N ILE A 17 -3.16 -3.66 -18.43
CA ILE A 17 -2.37 -4.11 -17.27
C ILE A 17 -1.35 -5.12 -17.83
N PRO A 18 -0.05 -4.91 -17.64
CA PRO A 18 0.96 -5.86 -18.09
C PRO A 18 0.64 -7.26 -17.56
N ALA A 19 1.01 -8.29 -18.31
CA ALA A 19 0.86 -9.65 -17.80
C ALA A 19 1.54 -9.74 -16.42
N TRP A 20 0.86 -10.29 -15.42
CA TRP A 20 1.29 -10.32 -14.01
C TRP A 20 2.75 -10.78 -13.82
N ASN A 21 3.20 -11.69 -14.65
CA ASN A 21 4.55 -12.27 -14.65
C ASN A 21 5.58 -11.48 -15.47
N GLN A 22 5.24 -10.29 -15.98
CA GLN A 22 6.12 -9.47 -16.83
C GLN A 22 6.22 -8.02 -16.32
N ALA A 23 5.77 -7.77 -15.10
CA ALA A 23 5.71 -6.44 -14.54
C ALA A 23 6.30 -6.43 -13.13
N LYS A 24 6.82 -5.27 -12.72
CA LYS A 24 7.19 -4.98 -11.34
C LYS A 24 5.95 -4.55 -10.57
N TRP A 25 5.79 -5.10 -9.38
CA TRP A 25 4.67 -4.83 -8.47
C TRP A 25 5.21 -4.41 -7.11
N LEU A 26 4.75 -3.28 -6.61
CA LEU A 26 5.01 -2.83 -5.25
C LEU A 26 3.86 -3.32 -4.35
N VAL A 27 4.17 -4.16 -3.38
CA VAL A 27 3.24 -4.59 -2.34
C VAL A 27 3.51 -3.76 -1.09
N VAL A 28 2.47 -3.22 -0.46
CA VAL A 28 2.58 -2.42 0.76
C VAL A 28 1.59 -2.91 1.79
N ASP A 29 2.02 -2.92 3.05
CA ASP A 29 1.19 -3.15 4.23
C ASP A 29 1.64 -2.20 5.34
N LEU A 30 0.69 -1.59 6.05
CA LEU A 30 0.96 -0.61 7.09
C LEU A 30 0.37 -1.05 8.41
N GLU A 31 1.14 -0.88 9.49
CA GLU A 31 0.59 -0.85 10.84
C GLU A 31 0.39 0.59 11.31
N THR A 32 -0.67 0.82 12.08
CA THR A 32 -1.11 2.17 12.46
C THR A 32 -1.60 2.21 13.90
N THR A 33 -1.64 3.40 14.52
CA THR A 33 -2.19 3.57 15.88
C THR A 33 -3.71 3.39 15.95
N GLY A 34 -4.38 3.27 14.81
CA GLY A 34 -5.84 3.09 14.71
C GLY A 34 -6.33 3.31 13.28
N LEU A 35 -7.64 3.51 13.12
CA LEU A 35 -8.31 3.55 11.80
C LEU A 35 -8.77 4.95 11.39
N SER A 36 -8.63 5.95 12.25
CA SER A 36 -9.16 7.30 12.00
C SER A 36 -8.17 8.21 11.29
N SER A 37 -8.64 9.37 10.87
CA SER A 37 -7.79 10.40 10.27
C SER A 37 -6.79 11.05 11.25
N ARG A 38 -6.92 10.79 12.55
CA ARG A 38 -6.01 11.27 13.61
C ARG A 38 -4.91 10.25 13.93
N ASP A 39 -5.07 9.04 13.44
CA ASP A 39 -4.10 7.98 13.66
C ASP A 39 -2.91 8.09 12.69
N THR A 40 -1.77 7.56 13.10
CA THR A 40 -0.52 7.63 12.35
C THR A 40 0.02 6.23 12.04
N ILE A 41 0.95 6.17 11.08
CA ILE A 41 1.67 4.94 10.74
C ILE A 41 2.68 4.64 11.86
N ILE A 42 2.79 3.38 12.25
CA ILE A 42 3.79 2.86 13.19
C ILE A 42 4.73 1.82 12.58
N GLU A 43 4.36 1.27 11.42
CA GLU A 43 5.24 0.43 10.61
C GLU A 43 4.90 0.58 9.13
N ILE A 44 5.93 0.58 8.29
CA ILE A 44 5.82 0.44 6.84
C ILE A 44 6.50 -0.86 6.46
N GLY A 45 5.74 -1.82 5.94
CA GLY A 45 6.23 -2.99 5.24
C GLY A 45 6.00 -2.85 3.74
N ALA A 46 7.03 -3.03 2.92
CA ALA A 46 6.89 -3.00 1.47
C ALA A 46 7.84 -3.98 0.80
N ALA A 47 7.42 -4.52 -0.36
CA ALA A 47 8.21 -5.47 -1.13
C ALA A 47 7.95 -5.26 -2.62
N VAL A 48 9.00 -5.39 -3.43
CA VAL A 48 8.90 -5.33 -4.89
C VAL A 48 9.12 -6.71 -5.48
N TYR A 49 8.17 -7.13 -6.29
CA TYR A 49 8.22 -8.38 -7.03
C TYR A 49 8.30 -8.11 -8.53
N GLU A 50 9.17 -8.87 -9.21
CA GLU A 50 9.23 -8.95 -10.66
C GLU A 50 9.37 -10.42 -11.07
N ASN A 51 8.59 -10.89 -12.04
CA ASN A 51 8.61 -12.29 -12.49
C ASN A 51 8.40 -13.33 -11.35
N ARG A 52 7.63 -12.96 -10.30
CA ARG A 52 7.38 -13.75 -9.07
C ARG A 52 8.58 -13.86 -8.13
N GLU A 53 9.66 -13.15 -8.39
CA GLU A 53 10.83 -13.09 -7.52
C GLU A 53 10.78 -11.80 -6.71
N LEU A 54 11.18 -11.88 -5.43
CA LEU A 54 11.38 -10.72 -4.58
C LEU A 54 12.64 -10.01 -5.05
N ILE A 55 12.50 -8.76 -5.50
CA ILE A 55 13.60 -7.95 -6.01
C ILE A 55 14.23 -7.12 -4.89
N ASP A 56 13.36 -6.50 -4.07
CA ASP A 56 13.79 -5.65 -2.96
C ASP A 56 12.68 -5.52 -1.92
N SER A 57 13.02 -5.08 -0.72
CA SER A 57 12.06 -4.88 0.36
C SER A 57 12.44 -3.69 1.25
N PHE A 58 11.43 -3.08 1.83
CA PHE A 58 11.54 -2.02 2.83
C PHE A 58 10.74 -2.42 4.06
N SER A 59 11.33 -2.30 5.24
CA SER A 59 10.63 -2.47 6.51
C SER A 59 11.19 -1.49 7.52
N ALA A 60 10.31 -0.71 8.16
CA ALA A 60 10.73 0.24 9.18
C ALA A 60 9.62 0.51 10.18
N LEU A 61 9.98 0.52 11.46
CA LEU A 61 9.14 0.98 12.56
C LEU A 61 9.18 2.50 12.67
N ILE A 62 8.11 3.09 13.20
CA ILE A 62 7.94 4.53 13.36
C ILE A 62 7.48 4.81 14.78
N ASN A 63 8.17 5.72 15.46
CA ASN A 63 7.74 6.23 16.75
C ASN A 63 6.54 7.17 16.56
N PRO A 64 5.35 6.85 17.11
CA PRO A 64 4.17 7.71 17.00
C PRO A 64 4.21 8.96 17.90
N GLY A 65 5.18 9.06 18.82
CA GLY A 65 5.30 10.14 19.77
C GLY A 65 4.30 10.09 20.95
N ASN A 66 3.42 9.10 20.97
CA ASN A 66 2.42 8.89 22.03
C ASN A 66 2.27 7.40 22.29
N PRO A 67 1.85 6.99 23.51
CA PRO A 67 1.60 5.59 23.82
C PRO A 67 0.56 4.96 22.90
N LEU A 68 0.76 3.68 22.59
CA LEU A 68 -0.16 2.91 21.79
C LEU A 68 -1.44 2.57 22.57
N PRO A 69 -2.62 2.60 21.93
CA PRO A 69 -3.79 1.95 22.47
C PRO A 69 -3.51 0.45 22.67
N SER A 70 -3.90 -0.10 23.83
CA SER A 70 -3.61 -1.51 24.19
C SER A 70 -4.12 -2.52 23.17
N PHE A 71 -5.23 -2.21 22.47
CA PHE A 71 -5.76 -3.08 21.43
C PHE A 71 -4.85 -3.11 20.17
N ILE A 72 -4.09 -2.03 19.91
CA ILE A 72 -3.10 -2.01 18.80
C ILE A 72 -1.94 -2.91 19.16
N THR A 73 -1.39 -2.81 20.39
CA THR A 73 -0.34 -3.73 20.87
C THR A 73 -0.79 -5.20 20.79
N ALA A 74 -2.04 -5.48 21.19
CA ALA A 74 -2.58 -6.83 21.08
C ALA A 74 -2.76 -7.32 19.62
N LEU A 75 -3.01 -6.40 18.69
CA LEU A 75 -3.23 -6.71 17.28
C LEU A 75 -1.92 -6.89 16.50
N THR A 76 -0.95 -5.97 16.72
CA THR A 76 0.28 -5.87 15.93
C THR A 76 1.47 -6.57 16.59
N GLY A 77 1.41 -6.77 17.91
CA GLY A 77 2.53 -7.23 18.72
C GLY A 77 3.57 -6.14 19.01
N LEU A 78 3.40 -4.93 18.48
CA LEU A 78 4.29 -3.80 18.75
C LEU A 78 3.93 -3.16 20.09
N ASP A 79 4.92 -2.77 20.86
CA ASP A 79 4.76 -2.10 22.15
C ASP A 79 5.48 -0.75 22.19
N ASP A 80 5.17 0.03 23.22
CA ASP A 80 5.74 1.36 23.41
C ASP A 80 7.26 1.31 23.57
N GLU A 81 7.82 0.27 24.19
CA GLU A 81 9.26 0.13 24.41
C GLU A 81 9.99 -0.04 23.06
N THR A 82 9.46 -0.90 22.20
CA THR A 82 9.98 -1.13 20.84
C THR A 82 9.92 0.15 20.02
N LEU A 83 8.78 0.85 20.02
CA LEU A 83 8.58 2.04 19.20
C LEU A 83 9.30 3.29 19.75
N ALA A 84 9.61 3.36 21.05
CA ALA A 84 10.35 4.47 21.63
C ALA A 84 11.74 4.68 20.98
N HIS A 85 12.34 3.62 20.48
CA HIS A 85 13.65 3.64 19.83
C HIS A 85 13.58 3.82 18.31
N ALA A 86 12.39 3.77 17.71
CA ALA A 86 12.20 3.97 16.28
C ALA A 86 12.33 5.45 15.90
N PRO A 87 12.75 5.75 14.65
CA PRO A 87 12.74 7.10 14.12
C PRO A 87 11.30 7.64 13.98
N ASP A 88 11.17 8.95 13.82
CA ASP A 88 9.89 9.60 13.56
C ASP A 88 9.37 9.35 12.14
N LEU A 89 8.08 9.69 11.92
CA LEU A 89 7.42 9.52 10.63
C LEU A 89 8.16 10.23 9.49
N HIS A 90 8.65 11.46 9.73
CA HIS A 90 9.31 12.25 8.68
C HIS A 90 10.57 11.55 8.19
N THR A 91 11.39 11.04 9.10
CA THR A 91 12.64 10.33 8.79
C THR A 91 12.37 9.05 8.01
N VAL A 92 11.48 8.19 8.52
CA VAL A 92 11.17 6.91 7.87
C VAL A 92 10.49 7.12 6.52
N PHE A 93 9.54 8.05 6.45
CA PHE A 93 8.82 8.32 5.20
C PHE A 93 9.73 8.92 4.13
N SER A 94 10.74 9.72 4.52
CA SER A 94 11.78 10.19 3.60
C SER A 94 12.54 9.03 2.97
N HIS A 95 12.98 8.08 3.77
CA HIS A 95 13.69 6.89 3.28
C HIS A 95 12.79 6.03 2.39
N PHE A 96 11.51 5.88 2.76
CA PHE A 96 10.55 5.15 1.94
C PHE A 96 10.31 5.80 0.58
N CYS A 97 10.17 7.13 0.52
CA CYS A 97 10.04 7.87 -0.74
C CYS A 97 11.28 7.69 -1.63
N GLN A 98 12.49 7.85 -1.07
CA GLN A 98 13.74 7.68 -1.80
C GLN A 98 13.89 6.24 -2.34
N TRP A 99 13.55 5.25 -1.53
CA TRP A 99 13.53 3.85 -1.95
C TRP A 99 12.55 3.60 -3.09
N ALA A 100 11.33 4.13 -3.00
CA ALA A 100 10.32 3.99 -4.04
C ALA A 100 10.69 4.71 -5.35
N GLU A 101 11.31 5.89 -5.27
CA GLU A 101 11.84 6.62 -6.42
C GLU A 101 12.96 5.83 -7.11
N HIS A 102 13.93 5.34 -6.33
CA HIS A 102 15.03 4.53 -6.87
C HIS A 102 14.53 3.29 -7.64
N LEU A 103 13.51 2.63 -7.12
CA LEU A 103 12.89 1.48 -7.80
C LEU A 103 12.20 1.87 -9.12
N CYS A 104 11.58 3.05 -9.17
CA CYS A 104 10.99 3.58 -10.39
C CYS A 104 12.04 3.94 -11.45
N ASP A 105 13.22 4.43 -11.03
CA ASP A 105 14.35 4.71 -11.92
C ASP A 105 14.92 3.44 -12.55
N GLN A 106 14.84 2.30 -11.84
CA GLN A 106 15.25 0.99 -12.34
C GLN A 106 14.25 0.32 -13.27
N GLY A 107 13.09 0.93 -13.51
CA GLY A 107 12.04 0.46 -14.39
C GLY A 107 10.64 0.70 -13.85
N LYS A 108 9.66 0.65 -14.74
CA LYS A 108 8.28 0.99 -14.42
C LYS A 108 7.66 -0.01 -13.44
N ILE A 109 7.19 0.46 -12.30
CA ILE A 109 6.30 -0.27 -11.41
C ILE A 109 4.88 -0.18 -11.97
N ALA A 110 4.24 -1.34 -12.20
CA ALA A 110 2.93 -1.44 -12.82
C ALA A 110 1.79 -1.03 -11.88
N GLY A 111 1.97 -1.22 -10.58
CA GLY A 111 0.99 -0.81 -9.59
C GLY A 111 1.45 -1.06 -8.16
N LEU A 112 0.72 -0.44 -7.21
CA LEU A 112 0.84 -0.66 -5.78
C LEU A 112 -0.32 -1.55 -5.32
N ILE A 113 0.04 -2.66 -4.69
CA ILE A 113 -0.88 -3.69 -4.21
C ILE A 113 -0.98 -3.60 -2.69
N ALA A 114 -2.20 -3.59 -2.17
CA ALA A 114 -2.46 -3.74 -0.74
C ALA A 114 -3.77 -4.50 -0.51
N HIS A 115 -3.98 -4.99 0.72
CA HIS A 115 -5.25 -5.60 1.12
C HIS A 115 -6.17 -4.54 1.72
N ASN A 116 -7.25 -4.17 1.01
CA ASN A 116 -8.04 -2.97 1.29
C ASN A 116 -7.21 -1.69 1.04
N VAL A 117 -6.72 -1.56 -0.18
CA VAL A 117 -5.75 -0.52 -0.60
C VAL A 117 -6.16 0.90 -0.23
N ALA A 118 -7.45 1.19 -0.13
CA ALA A 118 -7.94 2.52 0.27
C ALA A 118 -7.50 2.91 1.69
N PHE A 119 -7.29 1.92 2.56
CA PHE A 119 -6.78 2.14 3.91
C PHE A 119 -5.30 2.58 3.87
N ASP A 120 -4.43 1.75 3.31
CA ASP A 120 -2.98 2.03 3.25
C ASP A 120 -2.71 3.29 2.45
N TRP A 121 -3.37 3.44 1.30
CA TRP A 121 -3.23 4.62 0.45
C TRP A 121 -3.63 5.90 1.18
N GLY A 122 -4.72 5.88 1.95
CA GLY A 122 -5.16 7.03 2.74
C GLY A 122 -4.14 7.47 3.81
N PHE A 123 -3.43 6.52 4.42
CA PHE A 123 -2.33 6.81 5.34
C PHE A 123 -1.09 7.35 4.61
N LEU A 124 -0.70 6.75 3.49
CA LEU A 124 0.40 7.23 2.66
C LEU A 124 0.15 8.65 2.13
N GLU A 125 -1.06 8.96 1.67
CA GLU A 125 -1.42 10.33 1.25
C GLU A 125 -1.33 11.35 2.40
N ARG A 126 -1.72 10.96 3.63
CA ARG A 126 -1.56 11.84 4.79
C ARG A 126 -0.09 12.04 5.14
N ALA A 127 0.71 10.98 5.11
CA ALA A 127 2.15 11.06 5.34
C ALA A 127 2.83 11.99 4.32
N GLN A 128 2.48 11.90 3.04
CA GLN A 128 2.95 12.82 2.00
C GLN A 128 2.67 14.28 2.36
N ARG A 129 1.42 14.59 2.75
CA ARG A 129 1.03 15.95 3.13
C ARG A 129 1.73 16.43 4.39
N THR A 130 1.83 15.57 5.41
CA THR A 130 2.44 15.90 6.71
C THR A 130 3.95 16.13 6.58
N CYS A 131 4.62 15.31 5.79
CA CYS A 131 6.07 15.38 5.61
C CYS A 131 6.49 16.34 4.47
N GLY A 132 5.54 16.84 3.66
CA GLY A 132 5.86 17.68 2.50
C GLY A 132 6.60 16.91 1.40
N MET A 133 6.39 15.61 1.29
CA MET A 133 7.03 14.70 0.35
C MET A 133 6.01 14.10 -0.61
N SER A 134 6.50 13.51 -1.70
CA SER A 134 5.64 12.85 -2.69
C SER A 134 6.17 11.46 -3.00
N LEU A 135 5.26 10.50 -3.08
CA LEU A 135 5.55 9.19 -3.67
C LEU A 135 5.37 9.24 -5.18
N PRO A 136 6.07 8.39 -5.94
CA PRO A 136 5.75 8.16 -7.34
C PRO A 136 4.28 7.79 -7.53
N GLN A 137 3.74 8.10 -8.71
CA GLN A 137 2.35 7.75 -9.00
C GLN A 137 2.23 6.25 -9.31
N PHE A 138 1.47 5.55 -8.47
CA PHE A 138 1.15 4.13 -8.65
C PHE A 138 -0.32 3.93 -9.00
N GLN A 139 -0.61 2.90 -9.81
CA GLN A 139 -1.95 2.40 -9.98
C GLN A 139 -2.31 1.54 -8.75
N PRO A 140 -3.30 1.93 -7.92
CA PRO A 140 -3.67 1.12 -6.76
C PRO A 140 -4.39 -0.16 -7.19
N ILE A 141 -4.05 -1.29 -6.57
CA ILE A 141 -4.64 -2.61 -6.80
C ILE A 141 -5.09 -3.18 -5.45
N ASP A 142 -6.38 -3.45 -5.34
CA ASP A 142 -7.01 -3.92 -4.11
C ASP A 142 -7.22 -5.44 -4.14
N THR A 143 -6.43 -6.17 -3.36
CA THR A 143 -6.57 -7.63 -3.27
C THR A 143 -7.84 -8.05 -2.54
N LEU A 144 -8.43 -7.23 -1.67
CA LEU A 144 -9.71 -7.51 -1.01
C LEU A 144 -10.85 -7.52 -2.04
N SER A 145 -10.89 -6.52 -2.92
CA SER A 145 -11.88 -6.44 -4.00
C SER A 145 -11.71 -7.59 -4.99
N MET A 146 -10.46 -7.94 -5.33
CA MET A 146 -10.17 -9.10 -6.18
C MET A 146 -10.64 -10.41 -5.54
N ALA A 147 -10.34 -10.61 -4.26
CA ALA A 147 -10.76 -11.81 -3.54
C ALA A 147 -12.29 -11.93 -3.49
N ARG A 148 -12.99 -10.83 -3.22
CA ARG A 148 -14.48 -10.79 -3.24
C ARG A 148 -15.07 -11.12 -4.62
N ALA A 149 -14.40 -10.71 -5.70
CA ALA A 149 -14.85 -10.99 -7.06
C ALA A 149 -14.59 -12.43 -7.51
N LEU A 150 -13.53 -13.06 -7.02
CA LEU A 150 -13.05 -14.35 -7.50
C LEU A 150 -13.45 -15.53 -6.60
N LEU A 151 -13.63 -15.29 -5.29
CA LEU A 151 -13.97 -16.36 -4.35
C LEU A 151 -15.49 -16.50 -4.23
N PRO A 152 -16.02 -17.73 -4.29
CA PRO A 152 -17.45 -17.95 -4.12
C PRO A 152 -17.87 -17.52 -2.70
N LEU A 153 -19.05 -16.89 -2.59
CA LEU A 153 -19.64 -16.28 -1.39
C LEU A 153 -19.81 -17.20 -0.13
N ARG A 154 -19.15 -18.33 -0.08
CA ARG A 154 -19.24 -19.28 1.04
C ARG A 154 -18.44 -18.86 2.28
N TYR A 155 -17.55 -17.88 2.16
CA TYR A 155 -16.76 -17.35 3.28
C TYR A 155 -16.86 -15.83 3.32
N PRO A 156 -17.32 -15.23 4.44
CA PRO A 156 -17.27 -13.79 4.60
C PRO A 156 -15.80 -13.35 4.60
N ILE A 157 -15.35 -12.72 3.53
CA ILE A 157 -14.03 -12.08 3.47
C ILE A 157 -14.18 -10.79 4.27
N THR A 158 -13.75 -10.81 5.51
CA THR A 158 -13.70 -9.63 6.37
C THR A 158 -12.40 -8.88 6.12
N SER A 159 -12.44 -7.54 6.20
CA SER A 159 -11.26 -6.68 6.15
C SER A 159 -10.48 -6.68 7.49
N SER A 160 -10.56 -7.76 8.26
CA SER A 160 -9.87 -7.84 9.53
C SER A 160 -8.46 -8.43 9.34
N ARG A 161 -7.48 -7.72 9.83
CA ARG A 161 -6.04 -7.99 9.89
C ARG A 161 -5.70 -9.27 10.67
N HIS A 162 -6.10 -10.43 10.17
CA HIS A 162 -5.81 -11.74 10.82
C HIS A 162 -5.04 -12.67 9.89
N CYS A 163 -4.15 -12.17 9.06
CA CYS A 163 -3.38 -13.02 8.14
C CYS A 163 -1.89 -13.18 8.51
N ALA A 164 -1.44 -12.66 9.66
CA ALA A 164 -0.02 -12.67 10.02
C ALA A 164 0.44 -13.82 10.93
N SER A 165 -0.42 -14.81 11.27
CA SER A 165 -0.04 -15.82 12.28
C SER A 165 -0.10 -17.29 11.85
N THR A 166 0.03 -17.59 10.55
CA THR A 166 0.01 -19.01 10.12
C THR A 166 1.04 -19.32 9.03
N LEU A 167 2.28 -18.93 9.26
CA LEU A 167 3.45 -19.52 8.56
C LEU A 167 4.57 -19.68 9.60
N SER A 168 4.45 -20.73 10.38
CA SER A 168 5.55 -21.37 11.11
C SER A 168 5.86 -22.70 10.46
#